data_45b247475609ccd243424b1fb4f430ea
#
_entry.id   45b247475609ccd243424b1fb4f430ea
#
_cell.length_a   1.000
_cell.length_b   1.000
_cell.length_c   1.000
_cell.angle_alpha   90.00
_cell.angle_beta   90.00
_cell.angle_gamma   90.00
#
_symmetry.space_group_name_H-M   'P 1'
#
loop_
_entity.id
_entity.type
_entity.pdbx_description
1 polymer ?
#
loop_
_entity_poly.entity_id
_entity_poly.type
_entity_poly.pdbx_seq_one_letter_code
_entity_poly.pdbx_strand_id
1 'polypeptide(L)'
;MSTALIVDDSKVVRRFARNILEGLGFVCREAADGAEALTACRTSMPDLVLLDWEMPVLDGLGFATALRAEPGGDRPKVLFCTTHNDITYIQRALAAGSDEYVMKPFDREIIELKLRNVGVEI
;
A
#
# COMPACT_ATOMS: atom_id res chain seq x y z
N MET A 1 -1.67 17.15 6.64
CA MET A 1 -2.05 16.69 5.29
C MET A 1 -1.65 15.23 5.14
N SER A 2 -2.58 14.40 4.70
CA SER A 2 -2.33 12.96 4.60
C SER A 2 -1.50 12.63 3.36
N THR A 3 -0.49 11.78 3.54
CA THR A 3 0.41 11.35 2.47
C THR A 3 0.24 9.87 2.20
N ALA A 4 0.36 9.48 0.93
CA ALA A 4 0.26 8.09 0.50
C ALA A 4 1.43 7.72 -0.40
N LEU A 5 1.89 6.49 -0.28
CA LEU A 5 2.88 5.89 -1.17
C LEU A 5 2.20 4.76 -1.93
N ILE A 6 2.25 4.82 -3.24
CA ILE A 6 1.67 3.80 -4.13
C ILE A 6 2.81 2.96 -4.67
N VAL A 7 2.80 1.67 -4.34
CA VAL A 7 3.87 0.75 -4.69
C VAL A 7 3.33 -0.34 -5.60
N ASP A 8 3.69 -0.27 -6.87
CA ASP A 8 3.25 -1.22 -7.89
C ASP A 8 4.23 -1.12 -9.07
N ASP A 9 4.58 -2.23 -9.69
CA ASP A 9 5.49 -2.21 -10.83
C ASP A 9 4.80 -1.73 -12.12
N SER A 10 3.47 -1.68 -12.14
CA SER A 10 2.70 -1.17 -13.27
C SER A 10 2.47 0.33 -13.16
N LYS A 11 3.04 1.09 -14.10
CA LYS A 11 2.82 2.53 -14.17
C LYS A 11 1.35 2.89 -14.36
N VAL A 12 0.61 2.09 -15.11
CA VAL A 12 -0.83 2.30 -15.35
C VAL A 12 -1.61 2.14 -14.06
N VAL A 13 -1.32 1.10 -13.28
CA VAL A 13 -1.98 0.85 -12.00
C VAL A 13 -1.64 1.97 -11.02
N ARG A 14 -0.37 2.40 -10.95
CA ARG A 14 0.01 3.52 -10.07
C ARG A 14 -0.75 4.79 -10.41
N ARG A 15 -0.88 5.11 -11.70
CA ARG A 15 -1.62 6.31 -12.11
C ARG A 15 -3.09 6.22 -11.75
N PHE A 16 -3.70 5.08 -11.97
CA PHE A 16 -5.10 4.84 -11.62
C PHE A 16 -5.33 5.00 -10.10
N ALA A 17 -4.49 4.37 -9.31
CA ALA A 17 -4.56 4.47 -7.85
C ALA A 17 -4.30 5.89 -7.36
N ARG A 18 -3.32 6.57 -7.96
CA ARG A 18 -3.01 7.96 -7.61
C ARG A 18 -4.19 8.88 -7.85
N ASN A 19 -4.87 8.73 -8.98
CA ASN A 19 -6.05 9.55 -9.28
C ASN A 19 -7.14 9.37 -8.21
N ILE A 20 -7.36 8.13 -7.77
CA ILE A 20 -8.32 7.84 -6.71
C ILE A 20 -7.90 8.53 -5.41
N LEU A 21 -6.67 8.31 -4.98
CA LEU A 21 -6.19 8.80 -3.68
C LEU A 21 -6.07 10.32 -3.66
N GLU A 22 -5.63 10.94 -4.75
CA GLU A 22 -5.59 12.41 -4.84
C GLU A 22 -7.01 12.99 -4.77
N GLY A 23 -7.98 12.33 -5.40
CA GLY A 23 -9.38 12.71 -5.29
C GLY A 23 -9.94 12.60 -3.87
N LEU A 24 -9.33 11.78 -3.03
CA LEU A 24 -9.69 11.62 -1.62
C LEU A 24 -8.87 12.53 -0.69
N GLY A 25 -8.00 13.37 -1.22
CA GLY A 25 -7.24 14.35 -0.46
C GLY A 25 -5.83 13.96 -0.06
N PHE A 26 -5.31 12.85 -0.57
CA PHE A 26 -3.94 12.43 -0.30
C PHE A 26 -2.94 13.14 -1.20
N VAL A 27 -1.77 13.43 -0.66
CA VAL A 27 -0.59 13.81 -1.45
C VAL A 27 0.19 12.51 -1.71
N CYS A 28 0.35 12.16 -3.00
CA CYS A 28 0.84 10.85 -3.39
C CYS A 28 2.27 10.87 -3.89
N ARG A 29 3.01 9.83 -3.53
CA ARG A 29 4.30 9.46 -4.13
C ARG A 29 4.18 8.05 -4.69
N GLU A 30 5.09 7.66 -5.57
CA GLU A 30 5.05 6.36 -6.23
C GLU A 30 6.40 5.65 -6.11
N ALA A 31 6.35 4.32 -6.10
CA ALA A 31 7.52 3.46 -6.17
C ALA A 31 7.20 2.26 -7.06
N ALA A 32 8.17 1.80 -7.83
CA ALA A 32 7.98 0.72 -8.79
C ALA A 32 8.34 -0.65 -8.22
N ASP A 33 8.99 -0.71 -7.07
CA ASP A 33 9.34 -1.95 -6.39
C ASP A 33 9.52 -1.70 -4.89
N GLY A 34 9.72 -2.79 -4.14
CA GLY A 34 9.84 -2.71 -2.70
C GLY A 34 11.10 -2.00 -2.21
N ALA A 35 12.19 -2.05 -2.97
CA ALA A 35 13.42 -1.37 -2.60
C ALA A 35 13.28 0.16 -2.73
N GLU A 36 12.68 0.63 -3.84
CA GLU A 36 12.34 2.05 -3.99
C GLU A 36 11.39 2.51 -2.90
N ALA A 37 10.40 1.67 -2.57
CA ALA A 37 9.42 1.98 -1.54
C ALA A 37 10.08 2.15 -0.16
N LEU A 38 11.02 1.29 0.21
CA LEU A 38 11.76 1.43 1.46
C LEU A 38 12.56 2.73 1.50
N THR A 39 13.25 3.07 0.41
CA THR A 39 13.98 4.32 0.31
C THR A 39 13.06 5.52 0.49
N ALA A 40 11.90 5.48 -0.16
CA ALA A 40 10.90 6.55 -0.02
C ALA A 40 10.41 6.68 1.42
N CYS A 41 10.14 5.57 2.11
CA CYS A 41 9.70 5.58 3.49
C CYS A 41 10.78 6.09 4.44
N ARG A 42 12.04 5.75 4.20
CA ARG A 42 13.17 6.24 5.00
C ARG A 42 13.37 7.74 4.84
N THR A 43 13.10 8.28 3.66
CA THR A 43 13.16 9.72 3.42
C THR A 43 12.04 10.46 4.14
N SER A 44 10.81 9.96 4.03
CA SER A 44 9.64 10.52 4.70
C SER A 44 8.57 9.45 4.82
N MET A 45 8.23 9.10 6.06
CA MET A 45 7.26 8.03 6.32
C MET A 45 5.86 8.47 5.90
N PRO A 46 5.19 7.73 5.00
CA PRO A 46 3.82 8.07 4.59
C PRO A 46 2.80 7.69 5.66
N ASP A 47 1.60 8.21 5.53
CA ASP A 47 0.48 7.82 6.39
C ASP A 47 -0.21 6.56 5.87
N LEU A 48 -0.16 6.34 4.55
CA LEU A 48 -0.82 5.23 3.87
C LEU A 48 0.14 4.63 2.84
N VAL A 49 0.16 3.30 2.75
CA VAL A 49 0.84 2.58 1.67
C VAL A 49 -0.18 1.70 0.96
N LEU A 50 -0.32 1.90 -0.34
CA LEU A 50 -1.07 1.00 -1.22
C LEU A 50 -0.04 0.12 -1.92
N LEU A 51 -0.05 -1.18 -1.64
CA LEU A 51 1.08 -2.06 -1.89
C LEU A 51 0.69 -3.26 -2.74
N ASP A 52 1.33 -3.40 -3.91
CA ASP A 52 1.16 -4.58 -4.75
C ASP A 52 1.91 -5.77 -4.15
N TRP A 53 1.38 -6.98 -4.38
CA TRP A 53 1.99 -8.21 -3.89
C TRP A 53 3.23 -8.61 -4.69
N GLU A 54 3.07 -8.69 -6.02
CA GLU A 54 4.12 -9.22 -6.89
C GLU A 54 4.88 -8.09 -7.57
N MET A 55 6.16 -7.95 -7.21
CA MET A 55 7.03 -6.91 -7.76
C MET A 55 8.45 -7.45 -7.87
N PRO A 56 9.25 -6.93 -8.81
CA PRO A 56 10.67 -7.32 -8.89
C PRO A 56 11.48 -6.73 -7.74
N VAL A 57 12.69 -7.22 -7.55
CA VAL A 57 13.69 -6.78 -6.58
C VAL A 57 13.29 -7.13 -5.15
N LEU A 58 12.22 -6.55 -4.64
CA LEU A 58 11.66 -6.85 -3.32
C LEU A 58 10.14 -6.82 -3.45
N ASP A 59 9.50 -7.95 -3.18
CA ASP A 59 8.04 -8.06 -3.30
C ASP A 59 7.30 -7.38 -2.13
N GLY A 60 5.97 -7.40 -2.22
CA GLY A 60 5.15 -6.72 -1.23
C GLY A 60 5.29 -7.28 0.18
N LEU A 61 5.39 -8.60 0.32
CA LEU A 61 5.59 -9.23 1.64
C LEU A 61 6.92 -8.81 2.24
N GLY A 62 7.99 -8.84 1.43
CA GLY A 62 9.32 -8.43 1.88
C GLY A 62 9.35 -6.97 2.26
N PHE A 63 8.72 -6.12 1.47
CA PHE A 63 8.63 -4.69 1.79
C PHE A 63 7.86 -4.45 3.11
N ALA A 64 6.69 -5.05 3.26
CA ALA A 64 5.87 -4.86 4.47
C ALA A 64 6.62 -5.27 5.74
N THR A 65 7.29 -6.41 5.68
CA THR A 65 8.11 -6.92 6.79
C THR A 65 9.23 -5.94 7.13
N ALA A 66 9.95 -5.46 6.12
CA ALA A 66 11.04 -4.50 6.30
C ALA A 66 10.54 -3.15 6.79
N LEU A 67 9.40 -2.68 6.28
CA LEU A 67 8.79 -1.42 6.72
C LEU A 67 8.50 -1.46 8.22
N ARG A 68 7.88 -2.53 8.71
CA ARG A 68 7.51 -2.64 10.12
C ARG A 68 8.72 -2.69 11.05
N ALA A 69 9.89 -3.05 10.54
CA ALA A 69 11.13 -3.05 11.29
C ALA A 69 11.84 -1.69 11.29
N GLU A 70 11.41 -0.74 10.44
CA GLU A 70 12.00 0.60 10.39
C GLU A 70 11.51 1.46 11.56
N PRO A 71 12.33 2.42 12.06
CA PRO A 71 11.85 3.42 13.02
C PRO A 71 10.67 4.18 12.45
N GLY A 72 9.56 4.22 13.19
CA GLY A 72 8.32 4.83 12.73
C GLY A 72 7.54 3.98 11.75
N GLY A 73 8.01 2.77 11.43
CA GLY A 73 7.39 1.88 10.46
C GLY A 73 6.06 1.27 10.90
N ASP A 74 5.67 1.44 12.15
CA ASP A 74 4.35 1.02 12.65
C ASP A 74 3.24 2.01 12.30
N ARG A 75 3.60 3.23 11.94
CA ARG A 75 2.64 4.31 11.73
C ARG A 75 1.80 4.17 10.46
N PRO A 76 2.38 3.83 9.29
CA PRO A 76 1.59 3.77 8.07
C PRO A 76 0.51 2.69 8.12
N LYS A 77 -0.67 3.00 7.60
CA LYS A 77 -1.66 1.98 7.27
C LYS A 77 -1.25 1.34 5.95
N VAL A 78 -1.27 0.01 5.88
CA VAL A 78 -0.86 -0.72 4.67
C VAL A 78 -2.06 -1.47 4.12
N LEU A 79 -2.43 -1.12 2.88
CA LEU A 79 -3.46 -1.82 2.10
C LEU A 79 -2.75 -2.67 1.05
N PHE A 80 -2.87 -3.97 1.19
CA PHE A 80 -2.22 -4.91 0.29
C PHE A 80 -3.14 -5.20 -0.91
N CYS A 81 -2.68 -4.86 -2.12
CA CYS A 81 -3.45 -5.04 -3.36
C CYS A 81 -3.03 -6.33 -4.05
N THR A 82 -3.98 -7.19 -4.37
CA THR A 82 -3.69 -8.50 -4.93
C THR A 82 -4.82 -9.02 -5.81
N THR A 83 -4.49 -9.89 -6.75
CA THR A 83 -5.46 -10.70 -7.49
C THR A 83 -5.77 -12.01 -6.78
N HIS A 84 -5.03 -12.34 -5.72
CA HIS A 84 -5.20 -13.57 -4.96
C HIS A 84 -6.29 -13.40 -3.90
N ASN A 85 -7.32 -14.22 -3.96
CA ASN A 85 -8.43 -14.20 -2.99
C ASN A 85 -8.39 -15.39 -2.04
N ASP A 86 -7.35 -16.20 -2.09
CA ASP A 86 -7.17 -17.34 -1.21
C ASP A 86 -6.87 -16.84 0.21
N ILE A 87 -7.51 -17.46 1.20
CA ILE A 87 -7.34 -17.07 2.60
C ILE A 87 -5.89 -17.16 3.07
N THR A 88 -5.11 -18.08 2.51
CA THR A 88 -3.69 -18.22 2.83
C THR A 88 -2.91 -16.96 2.45
N TYR A 89 -3.18 -16.37 1.29
CA TYR A 89 -2.56 -15.12 0.86
C TYR A 89 -2.97 -13.96 1.77
N ILE A 90 -4.25 -13.88 2.13
CA ILE A 90 -4.76 -12.84 3.02
C ILE A 90 -4.07 -12.95 4.39
N GLN A 91 -3.97 -14.16 4.93
CA GLN A 91 -3.30 -14.39 6.22
C GLN A 91 -1.82 -14.02 6.17
N ARG A 92 -1.14 -14.34 5.07
CA ARG A 92 0.28 -13.97 4.90
C ARG A 92 0.47 -12.46 4.85
N ALA A 93 -0.42 -11.74 4.16
CA ALA A 93 -0.37 -10.28 4.10
C ALA A 93 -0.54 -9.67 5.49
N LEU A 94 -1.53 -10.14 6.25
CA LEU A 94 -1.78 -9.64 7.61
C LEU A 94 -0.60 -9.97 8.54
N ALA A 95 -0.04 -11.16 8.43
CA ALA A 95 1.12 -11.57 9.24
C ALA A 95 2.37 -10.72 8.91
N ALA A 96 2.50 -10.25 7.68
CA ALA A 96 3.60 -9.37 7.27
C ALA A 96 3.41 -7.92 7.70
N GLY A 97 2.26 -7.58 8.32
CA GLY A 97 2.01 -6.24 8.85
C GLY A 97 1.04 -5.39 8.03
N SER A 98 0.30 -6.01 7.09
CA SER A 98 -0.78 -5.32 6.39
C SER A 98 -1.96 -5.08 7.32
N ASP A 99 -2.64 -3.95 7.17
CA ASP A 99 -3.83 -3.62 7.95
C ASP A 99 -5.11 -4.10 7.26
N GLU A 100 -5.09 -4.18 5.93
CA GLU A 100 -6.23 -4.61 5.12
C GLU A 100 -5.74 -5.10 3.77
N TYR A 101 -6.59 -5.79 3.02
CA TYR A 101 -6.29 -6.19 1.65
C TYR A 101 -7.33 -5.62 0.69
N VAL A 102 -6.94 -5.45 -0.57
CA VAL A 102 -7.79 -4.93 -1.65
C VAL A 102 -7.65 -5.84 -2.84
N MET A 103 -8.78 -6.35 -3.34
CA MET A 103 -8.76 -7.17 -4.54
C MET A 103 -8.61 -6.32 -5.79
N LYS A 104 -7.78 -6.76 -6.72
CA LYS A 104 -7.66 -6.16 -8.05
C LYS A 104 -8.64 -6.84 -9.02
N PRO A 105 -9.28 -6.12 -9.92
CA PRO A 105 -9.28 -4.67 -10.07
C PRO A 105 -10.12 -3.98 -8.98
N PHE A 106 -9.70 -2.80 -8.56
CA PHE A 106 -10.41 -2.02 -7.55
C PHE A 106 -10.91 -0.70 -8.14
N ASP A 107 -11.89 -0.10 -7.49
CA ASP A 107 -12.41 1.22 -7.82
C ASP A 107 -12.35 2.14 -6.60
N ARG A 108 -12.83 3.37 -6.78
CA ARG A 108 -12.83 4.36 -5.70
C ARG A 108 -13.67 3.91 -4.50
N GLU A 109 -14.83 3.31 -4.74
CA GLU A 109 -15.73 2.88 -3.65
C GLU A 109 -15.07 1.83 -2.77
N ILE A 110 -14.38 0.87 -3.38
CA ILE A 110 -13.67 -0.18 -2.65
C ILE A 110 -12.53 0.41 -1.83
N ILE A 111 -11.76 1.33 -2.42
CA ILE A 111 -10.67 2.00 -1.70
C ILE A 111 -11.22 2.79 -0.52
N GLU A 112 -12.31 3.55 -0.69
CA GLU A 112 -12.94 4.28 0.40
C GLU A 112 -13.38 3.36 1.53
N LEU A 113 -14.01 2.23 1.19
CA LEU A 113 -14.45 1.26 2.18
C LEU A 113 -13.27 0.72 2.99
N LYS A 114 -12.18 0.33 2.31
CA LYS A 114 -11.00 -0.23 2.96
C LYS A 114 -10.29 0.80 3.84
N LEU A 115 -10.24 2.05 3.41
CA LEU A 115 -9.67 3.13 4.21
C LEU A 115 -10.46 3.35 5.49
N ARG A 116 -11.78 3.34 5.41
CA ARG A 116 -12.64 3.46 6.60
C ARG A 116 -12.44 2.27 7.54
N ASN A 117 -12.28 1.06 6.98
CA ASN A 117 -12.07 -0.15 7.78
C ASN A 117 -10.80 -0.07 8.63
N VAL A 118 -9.78 0.64 8.18
CA VAL A 118 -8.53 0.80 8.93
C VAL A 118 -8.47 2.11 9.71
N GLY A 119 -9.58 2.85 9.78
CA GLY A 119 -9.69 4.04 10.59
C GLY A 119 -9.12 5.31 9.94
N VAL A 120 -8.94 5.32 8.64
CA VAL A 120 -8.49 6.51 7.91
C VAL A 120 -9.72 7.37 7.57
N GLU A 121 -9.68 8.64 7.97
CA GLU A 121 -10.72 9.60 7.64
C GLU A 121 -10.53 10.15 6.23
N ILE A 122 -11.61 10.18 5.48
CA ILE A 122 -11.62 10.69 4.11
C ILE A 122 -12.84 11.55 3.84
#